data_5b0fca8cbc4f8b24b9a3d9ee94ed116b
#
_entry.id   5b0fca8cbc4f8b24b9a3d9ee94ed116b
#
_cell.length_a   1.000
_cell.length_b   1.000
_cell.length_c   1.000
_cell.angle_alpha   90.00
_cell.angle_beta   90.00
_cell.angle_gamma   90.00
#
_symmetry.space_group_name_H-M   'P 1'
#
loop_
_entity.id
_entity.type
_entity.pdbx_description
1 polymer ?
#
loop_
_entity_poly.entity_id
_entity_poly.type
_entity_poly.pdbx_seq_one_letter_code
_entity_poly.pdbx_strand_id
1 'polypeptide(L)'
;MDKLLTRITRINEAIAAIILAVIFITFILQVFMRYAAKMVWLMPFPPIADWMADLEPLRWSVYLISLLWVWLIFFSCAFIVRDKDHVVFDILFNAIPVGGRKILGILGAIIMIMFMTYSLLPTYEALWESRLMNLKKLQTLRVPFTGDKIAMKWLFFPYIMLMLAVMVRYGWALFNTIKSGPLKDAHEKLDQDLGTKAGDR
;
A
#
# COMPACT_ATOMS: atom_id res chain seq x y z
N MET A 1 -1.33 0.09 -25.34
CA MET A 1 -1.06 0.63 -23.99
C MET A 1 -1.75 -0.20 -22.92
N ASP A 2 -2.96 -0.69 -23.16
CA ASP A 2 -3.76 -1.43 -22.16
C ASP A 2 -3.14 -2.75 -21.68
N LYS A 3 -2.49 -3.50 -22.58
CA LYS A 3 -1.81 -4.77 -22.21
C LYS A 3 -0.63 -4.57 -21.24
N LEU A 4 0.08 -3.46 -21.34
CA LEU A 4 1.20 -3.12 -20.45
C LEU A 4 0.68 -2.72 -19.07
N LEU A 5 -0.33 -1.87 -19.02
CA LEU A 5 -0.97 -1.47 -17.77
C LEU A 5 -1.57 -2.67 -17.02
N THR A 6 -2.25 -3.57 -17.74
CA THR A 6 -2.80 -4.80 -17.15
C THR A 6 -1.71 -5.72 -16.60
N ARG A 7 -0.56 -5.82 -17.27
CA ARG A 7 0.58 -6.60 -16.75
C ARG A 7 1.16 -5.99 -15.48
N ILE A 8 1.36 -4.67 -15.46
CA ILE A 8 1.87 -3.97 -14.27
C ILE A 8 0.93 -4.16 -13.09
N THR A 9 -0.39 -4.02 -13.31
CA THR A 9 -1.38 -4.23 -12.24
C THR A 9 -1.32 -5.66 -11.70
N ARG A 10 -1.26 -6.67 -12.57
CA ARG A 10 -1.14 -8.08 -12.14
C ARG A 10 0.15 -8.36 -11.36
N ILE A 11 1.26 -7.74 -11.76
CA ILE A 11 2.53 -7.88 -11.03
C ILE A 11 2.41 -7.27 -9.64
N ASN A 12 1.82 -6.08 -9.52
CA ASN A 12 1.63 -5.42 -8.24
C ASN A 12 0.68 -6.21 -7.33
N GLU A 13 -0.40 -6.75 -7.87
CA GLU A 13 -1.32 -7.63 -7.14
C GLU A 13 -0.63 -8.91 -6.67
N ALA A 14 0.21 -9.52 -7.52
CA ALA A 14 0.98 -10.71 -7.16
C ALA A 14 2.00 -10.42 -6.04
N ILE A 15 2.70 -9.29 -6.11
CA ILE A 15 3.63 -8.86 -5.04
C ILE A 15 2.88 -8.70 -3.72
N ALA A 16 1.74 -8.00 -3.73
CA ALA A 16 0.94 -7.81 -2.52
C ALA A 16 0.42 -9.14 -1.96
N ALA A 17 -0.02 -10.06 -2.84
CA ALA A 17 -0.47 -11.39 -2.44
C ALA A 17 0.66 -12.22 -1.80
N ILE A 18 1.88 -12.14 -2.34
CA ILE A 18 3.05 -12.81 -1.77
C ILE A 18 3.38 -12.23 -0.39
N ILE A 19 3.39 -10.90 -0.24
CA ILE A 19 3.64 -10.25 1.06
C ILE A 19 2.59 -10.70 2.07
N LEU A 20 1.32 -10.71 1.69
CA LEU A 20 0.23 -11.14 2.56
C LEU A 20 0.36 -12.63 2.94
N ALA A 21 0.74 -13.49 2.00
CA ALA A 21 0.99 -14.90 2.27
C ALA A 21 2.14 -15.11 3.26
N VAL A 22 3.23 -14.35 3.12
CA VAL A 22 4.37 -14.41 4.07
C VAL A 22 3.94 -13.94 5.46
N ILE A 23 3.16 -12.86 5.57
CA ILE A 23 2.59 -12.40 6.85
C ILE A 23 1.76 -13.52 7.48
N PHE A 24 0.86 -14.13 6.71
CA PHE A 24 -0.04 -15.17 7.18
C PHE A 24 0.71 -16.40 7.67
N ILE A 25 1.65 -16.90 6.86
CA ILE A 25 2.48 -18.07 7.21
C ILE A 25 3.31 -17.78 8.48
N THR A 26 3.93 -16.60 8.55
CA THR A 26 4.71 -16.20 9.72
C THR A 26 3.85 -16.11 10.97
N PHE A 27 2.62 -15.60 10.84
CA PHE A 27 1.67 -15.52 11.94
C PHE A 27 1.24 -16.91 12.43
N ILE A 28 0.88 -17.80 11.51
CA ILE A 28 0.53 -19.20 11.85
C ILE A 28 1.71 -19.88 12.55
N LEU A 29 2.93 -19.73 12.01
CA LEU A 29 4.13 -20.30 12.60
C LEU A 29 4.37 -19.76 14.01
N GLN A 30 4.20 -18.45 14.21
CA GLN A 30 4.34 -17.81 15.51
C GLN A 30 3.33 -18.36 16.53
N VAL A 31 2.07 -18.50 16.12
CA VAL A 31 1.00 -19.07 16.97
C VAL A 31 1.34 -20.51 17.32
N PHE A 32 1.72 -21.32 16.33
CA PHE A 32 2.12 -22.71 16.53
C PHE A 32 3.26 -22.82 17.55
N MET A 33 4.37 -22.11 17.33
CA MET A 33 5.53 -22.14 18.21
C MET A 33 5.20 -21.69 19.65
N ARG A 34 4.30 -20.71 19.78
CA ARG A 34 3.88 -20.22 21.11
C ARG A 34 3.05 -21.22 21.89
N TYR A 35 2.21 -22.00 21.21
CA TYR A 35 1.30 -22.93 21.86
C TYR A 35 1.78 -24.37 21.85
N ALA A 36 2.78 -24.72 21.04
CA ALA A 36 3.33 -26.05 20.92
C ALA A 36 3.71 -26.64 22.29
N ALA A 37 4.48 -25.90 23.09
CA ALA A 37 4.88 -26.32 24.42
C ALA A 37 3.71 -26.56 25.39
N LYS A 38 2.57 -25.88 25.18
CA LYS A 38 1.36 -26.07 25.99
C LYS A 38 0.54 -27.28 25.54
N MET A 39 0.73 -27.74 24.32
CA MET A 39 0.00 -28.87 23.74
C MET A 39 0.74 -30.20 23.88
N VAL A 40 1.92 -30.20 24.50
CA VAL A 40 2.75 -31.41 24.74
C VAL A 40 1.97 -32.52 25.45
N TRP A 41 1.15 -32.17 26.43
CA TRP A 41 0.34 -33.13 27.18
C TRP A 41 -0.72 -33.86 26.33
N LEU A 42 -1.07 -33.33 25.16
CA LEU A 42 -2.02 -33.94 24.24
C LEU A 42 -1.37 -34.95 23.28
N MET A 43 -0.02 -34.97 23.22
CA MET A 43 0.75 -35.80 22.30
C MET A 43 1.11 -37.16 22.92
N PRO A 44 0.62 -38.28 22.39
CA PRO A 44 0.90 -39.62 22.92
C PRO A 44 2.31 -40.13 22.55
N PHE A 45 3.05 -39.43 21.69
CA PHE A 45 4.35 -39.86 21.18
C PHE A 45 5.48 -39.05 21.84
N PRO A 46 6.33 -39.68 22.72
CA PRO A 46 7.40 -39.01 23.46
C PRO A 46 8.32 -38.16 22.57
N PRO A 47 8.87 -38.67 21.47
CA PRO A 47 9.85 -37.90 20.68
C PRO A 47 9.27 -36.62 20.04
N ILE A 48 7.96 -36.59 19.75
CA ILE A 48 7.28 -35.39 19.23
C ILE A 48 7.00 -34.43 20.40
N ALA A 49 6.61 -34.95 21.53
CA ALA A 49 6.36 -34.16 22.73
C ALA A 49 7.65 -33.43 23.22
N ASP A 50 8.77 -34.13 23.24
CA ASP A 50 10.08 -33.55 23.60
C ASP A 50 10.50 -32.46 22.61
N TRP A 51 10.39 -32.72 21.31
CA TRP A 51 10.65 -31.71 20.27
C TRP A 51 9.76 -30.47 20.40
N MET A 52 8.46 -30.65 20.70
CA MET A 52 7.52 -29.54 20.90
C MET A 52 7.83 -28.76 22.19
N ALA A 53 8.35 -29.40 23.22
CA ALA A 53 8.74 -28.76 24.47
C ALA A 53 9.94 -27.84 24.31
N ASP A 54 10.87 -28.19 23.41
CA ASP A 54 12.09 -27.42 23.12
C ASP A 54 11.91 -26.25 22.16
N LEU A 55 10.70 -26.08 21.61
CA LEU A 55 10.42 -25.00 20.67
C LEU A 55 10.39 -23.63 21.37
N GLU A 56 11.32 -22.76 21.01
CA GLU A 56 11.34 -21.37 21.47
C GLU A 56 10.46 -20.46 20.63
N PRO A 57 9.74 -19.52 21.26
CA PRO A 57 8.93 -18.54 20.52
C PRO A 57 9.78 -17.65 19.60
N LEU A 58 9.33 -17.45 18.37
CA LEU A 58 10.00 -16.63 17.35
C LEU A 58 9.92 -15.14 17.69
N ARG A 59 10.92 -14.60 18.34
CA ARG A 59 10.96 -13.17 18.74
C ARG A 59 11.06 -12.21 17.55
N TRP A 60 11.64 -12.64 16.44
CA TRP A 60 11.80 -11.82 15.23
C TRP A 60 10.52 -11.70 14.40
N SER A 61 9.60 -12.66 14.53
CA SER A 61 8.38 -12.72 13.72
C SER A 61 7.48 -11.50 13.87
N VAL A 62 7.35 -10.96 15.09
CA VAL A 62 6.55 -9.75 15.37
C VAL A 62 7.05 -8.54 14.55
N TYR A 63 8.37 -8.35 14.52
CA TYR A 63 8.98 -7.24 13.77
C TYR A 63 8.88 -7.44 12.26
N LEU A 64 8.99 -8.69 11.78
CA LEU A 64 8.80 -9.01 10.36
C LEU A 64 7.36 -8.74 9.93
N ILE A 65 6.39 -9.21 10.70
CA ILE A 65 4.96 -8.98 10.43
C ILE A 65 4.68 -7.47 10.40
N SER A 66 5.17 -6.71 11.39
CA SER A 66 4.98 -5.26 11.44
C SER A 66 5.60 -4.55 10.23
N LEU A 67 6.81 -4.94 9.84
CA LEU A 67 7.50 -4.39 8.67
C LEU A 67 6.69 -4.66 7.39
N LEU A 68 6.31 -5.92 7.18
CA LEU A 68 5.57 -6.32 5.99
C LEU A 68 4.16 -5.72 5.93
N TRP A 69 3.48 -5.53 7.08
CA TRP A 69 2.18 -4.85 7.13
C TRP A 69 2.29 -3.40 6.66
N VAL A 70 3.26 -2.65 7.16
CA VAL A 70 3.48 -1.27 6.74
C VAL A 70 3.79 -1.22 5.25
N TRP A 71 4.67 -2.09 4.77
CA TRP A 71 4.99 -2.18 3.34
C TRP A 71 3.76 -2.53 2.49
N LEU A 72 2.97 -3.52 2.91
CA LEU A 72 1.76 -3.94 2.20
C LEU A 72 0.75 -2.80 2.07
N ILE A 73 0.46 -2.09 3.18
CA ILE A 73 -0.51 -1.00 3.18
C ILE A 73 -0.07 0.12 2.24
N PHE A 74 1.14 0.64 2.42
CA PHE A 74 1.62 1.76 1.60
C PHE A 74 1.82 1.38 0.14
N PHE A 75 2.31 0.17 -0.14
CA PHE A 75 2.45 -0.35 -1.50
C PHE A 75 1.09 -0.50 -2.18
N SER A 76 0.10 -1.06 -1.48
CA SER A 76 -1.25 -1.23 -2.02
C SER A 76 -1.91 0.12 -2.30
N CYS A 77 -1.79 1.09 -1.39
CA CYS A 77 -2.29 2.45 -1.61
C CYS A 77 -1.61 3.15 -2.79
N ALA A 78 -0.30 2.91 -2.97
CA ALA A 78 0.45 3.54 -4.05
C ALA A 78 0.12 2.98 -5.43
N PHE A 79 -0.04 1.66 -5.56
CA PHE A 79 -0.04 0.99 -6.87
C PHE A 79 -1.30 0.17 -7.19
N ILE A 80 -2.09 -0.25 -6.19
CA ILE A 80 -3.24 -1.13 -6.39
C ILE A 80 -4.55 -0.35 -6.32
N VAL A 81 -4.70 0.52 -5.31
CA VAL A 81 -5.93 1.30 -5.11
C VAL A 81 -6.12 2.28 -6.26
N ARG A 82 -7.28 2.20 -6.91
CA ARG A 82 -7.65 3.06 -8.04
C ARG A 82 -8.51 4.22 -7.54
N ASP A 83 -8.55 5.31 -8.30
CA ASP A 83 -9.35 6.49 -7.93
C ASP A 83 -10.84 6.16 -7.75
N LYS A 84 -11.36 5.20 -8.52
CA LYS A 84 -12.74 4.72 -8.42
C LYS A 84 -13.04 3.88 -7.15
N ASP A 85 -12.00 3.40 -6.46
CA ASP A 85 -12.13 2.61 -5.24
C ASP A 85 -12.20 3.52 -3.99
N HIS A 86 -11.95 4.82 -4.17
CA HIS A 86 -12.13 5.82 -3.13
C HIS A 86 -13.61 6.26 -3.06
N VAL A 87 -14.10 6.42 -1.84
CA VAL A 87 -15.42 7.03 -1.62
C VAL A 87 -15.33 8.51 -2.02
N VAL A 88 -15.99 8.87 -3.11
CA VAL A 88 -16.04 10.26 -3.59
C VAL A 88 -17.35 10.88 -3.15
N PHE A 89 -17.29 12.09 -2.58
CA PHE A 89 -18.49 12.86 -2.29
C PHE A 89 -19.02 13.52 -3.57
N ASP A 90 -19.62 12.69 -4.43
CA ASP A 90 -20.11 13.13 -5.75
C ASP A 90 -21.25 14.15 -5.67
N ILE A 91 -21.99 14.19 -4.55
CA ILE A 91 -23.16 15.06 -4.38
C ILE A 91 -22.77 16.54 -4.55
N LEU A 92 -21.71 16.97 -3.85
CA LEU A 92 -21.23 18.36 -3.93
C LEU A 92 -20.59 18.65 -5.30
N PHE A 93 -19.84 17.70 -5.82
CA PHE A 93 -19.17 17.83 -7.12
C PHE A 93 -20.19 17.91 -8.27
N ASN A 94 -21.28 17.13 -8.21
CA ASN A 94 -22.33 17.11 -9.21
C ASN A 94 -23.24 18.37 -9.17
N ALA A 95 -23.29 19.07 -8.04
CA ALA A 95 -24.02 20.35 -7.93
C ALA A 95 -23.30 21.51 -8.66
N ILE A 96 -22.01 21.36 -9.00
CA ILE A 96 -21.18 22.41 -9.61
C ILE A 96 -21.28 22.30 -11.15
N PRO A 97 -21.43 23.44 -11.89
CA PRO A 97 -21.42 23.42 -13.34
C PRO A 97 -20.08 22.91 -13.90
N VAL A 98 -20.12 22.32 -15.12
CA VAL A 98 -18.98 21.63 -15.77
C VAL A 98 -17.70 22.48 -15.77
N GLY A 99 -17.78 23.77 -16.02
CA GLY A 99 -16.65 24.69 -15.97
C GLY A 99 -16.04 24.81 -14.57
N GLY A 100 -16.88 24.86 -13.54
CA GLY A 100 -16.45 24.91 -12.13
C GLY A 100 -15.77 23.61 -11.68
N ARG A 101 -16.25 22.44 -12.15
CA ARG A 101 -15.64 21.13 -11.87
C ARG A 101 -14.21 21.05 -12.40
N LYS A 102 -13.95 21.60 -13.59
CA LYS A 102 -12.60 21.67 -14.17
C LYS A 102 -11.65 22.50 -13.30
N ILE A 103 -12.09 23.68 -12.90
CA ILE A 103 -11.31 24.59 -12.05
C ILE A 103 -11.03 23.93 -10.71
N LEU A 104 -12.03 23.32 -10.07
CA LEU A 104 -11.90 22.64 -8.80
C LEU A 104 -10.93 21.45 -8.87
N GLY A 105 -10.99 20.66 -9.94
CA GLY A 105 -10.07 19.56 -10.19
C GLY A 105 -8.62 20.02 -10.36
N ILE A 106 -8.41 21.09 -11.14
CA ILE A 106 -7.06 21.68 -11.32
C ILE A 106 -6.54 22.24 -10.01
N LEU A 107 -7.35 23.02 -9.28
CA LEU A 107 -6.97 23.61 -8.00
C LEU A 107 -6.64 22.54 -6.97
N GLY A 108 -7.48 21.51 -6.85
CA GLY A 108 -7.25 20.39 -5.96
C GLY A 108 -5.96 19.64 -6.27
N ALA A 109 -5.69 19.37 -7.56
CA ALA A 109 -4.45 18.71 -7.96
C ALA A 109 -3.21 19.55 -7.64
N ILE A 110 -3.24 20.86 -7.91
CA ILE A 110 -2.14 21.78 -7.59
C ILE A 110 -1.89 21.84 -6.08
N ILE A 111 -2.96 21.99 -5.29
CA ILE A 111 -2.86 22.01 -3.83
C ILE A 111 -2.24 20.71 -3.31
N MET A 112 -2.69 19.56 -3.79
CA MET A 112 -2.15 18.26 -3.38
C MET A 112 -0.66 18.12 -3.74
N ILE A 113 -0.27 18.48 -4.95
CA ILE A 113 1.14 18.44 -5.38
C ILE A 113 1.99 19.38 -4.52
N MET A 114 1.51 20.59 -4.26
CA MET A 114 2.22 21.58 -3.47
C MET A 114 2.45 21.09 -2.01
N PHE A 115 1.39 20.59 -1.34
CA PHE A 115 1.52 20.05 0.01
C PHE A 115 2.40 18.81 0.08
N MET A 116 2.30 17.90 -0.90
CA MET A 116 3.15 16.71 -0.95
C MET A 116 4.61 17.08 -1.18
N THR A 117 4.90 18.04 -2.08
CA THR A 117 6.25 18.52 -2.33
C THR A 117 6.83 19.21 -1.09
N TYR A 118 6.05 20.05 -0.42
CA TYR A 118 6.47 20.73 0.81
C TYR A 118 6.75 19.73 1.93
N SER A 119 5.95 18.68 2.05
CA SER A 119 6.10 17.64 3.09
C SER A 119 7.23 16.65 2.78
N LEU A 120 7.65 16.50 1.51
CA LEU A 120 8.64 15.51 1.11
C LEU A 120 10.02 15.78 1.72
N LEU A 121 10.47 17.05 1.71
CA LEU A 121 11.76 17.47 2.24
C LEU A 121 11.91 17.16 3.74
N PRO A 122 11.04 17.65 4.64
CA PRO A 122 11.15 17.35 6.06
C PRO A 122 10.95 15.87 6.37
N THR A 123 10.17 15.16 5.57
CA THR A 123 10.01 13.69 5.72
C THR A 123 11.30 12.96 5.37
N TYR A 124 11.97 13.37 4.30
CA TYR A 124 13.25 12.79 3.90
C TYR A 124 14.33 13.04 4.96
N GLU A 125 14.46 14.28 5.45
CA GLU A 125 15.39 14.63 6.52
C GLU A 125 15.10 13.85 7.81
N ALA A 126 13.84 13.74 8.21
CA ALA A 126 13.43 12.99 9.39
C ALA A 126 13.79 11.49 9.29
N LEU A 127 13.71 10.90 8.10
CA LEU A 127 13.98 9.48 7.88
C LEU A 127 15.46 9.18 7.66
N TRP A 128 16.17 10.03 6.89
CA TRP A 128 17.53 9.74 6.43
C TRP A 128 18.60 10.40 7.26
N GLU A 129 18.40 11.65 7.70
CA GLU A 129 19.37 12.41 8.45
C GLU A 129 19.20 12.28 9.96
N SER A 130 18.02 11.89 10.44
CA SER A 130 17.79 11.69 11.85
C SER A 130 18.68 10.61 12.44
N ARG A 131 19.52 10.98 13.41
CA ARG A 131 20.33 10.05 14.20
C ARG A 131 19.51 8.92 14.84
N LEU A 132 18.29 9.24 15.27
CA LEU A 132 17.40 8.29 15.92
C LEU A 132 16.97 7.16 14.99
N MET A 133 16.67 7.47 13.73
CA MET A 133 16.25 6.48 12.73
C MET A 133 17.39 5.58 12.26
N ASN A 134 18.63 6.10 12.27
CA ASN A 134 19.81 5.33 11.93
C ASN A 134 20.30 4.45 13.07
N LEU A 135 20.21 4.93 14.32
CA LEU A 135 20.65 4.19 15.52
C LEU A 135 19.61 3.18 15.99
N LYS A 136 18.31 3.49 15.88
CA LYS A 136 17.25 2.53 16.19
C LYS A 136 17.20 1.44 15.13
N LYS A 137 17.54 0.24 15.53
CA LYS A 137 17.45 -0.97 14.71
C LYS A 137 16.28 -1.81 15.20
N LEU A 138 15.62 -2.51 14.29
CA LEU A 138 14.64 -3.53 14.64
C LEU A 138 15.36 -4.61 15.44
N GLN A 139 15.08 -4.73 16.73
CA GLN A 139 15.94 -5.36 17.72
C GLN A 139 16.31 -6.82 17.41
N THR A 140 15.42 -7.56 16.77
CA THR A 140 15.59 -9.00 16.52
C THR A 140 15.61 -9.37 15.05
N LEU A 141 15.24 -8.47 14.15
CA LEU A 141 15.22 -8.75 12.72
C LEU A 141 16.59 -8.48 12.09
N ARG A 142 17.19 -9.53 11.54
CA ARG A 142 18.48 -9.47 10.85
C ARG A 142 18.31 -9.82 9.39
N VAL A 143 19.14 -9.22 8.53
CA VAL A 143 19.22 -9.60 7.12
C VAL A 143 19.82 -11.00 7.02
N PRO A 144 19.17 -11.97 6.34
CA PRO A 144 19.62 -13.36 6.32
C PRO A 144 21.02 -13.58 5.73
N PHE A 145 21.48 -12.66 4.86
CA PHE A 145 22.79 -12.78 4.20
C PHE A 145 23.93 -12.03 4.93
N THR A 146 23.66 -10.87 5.51
CA THR A 146 24.69 -10.03 6.15
C THR A 146 24.69 -10.13 7.67
N GLY A 147 23.63 -10.67 8.28
CA GLY A 147 23.49 -10.73 9.74
C GLY A 147 23.26 -9.39 10.42
N ASP A 148 23.25 -8.29 9.65
CA ASP A 148 23.07 -6.94 10.16
C ASP A 148 21.62 -6.70 10.58
N LYS A 149 21.43 -5.91 11.64
CA LYS A 149 20.10 -5.52 12.10
C LYS A 149 19.50 -4.49 11.14
N ILE A 150 18.25 -4.70 10.75
CA ILE A 150 17.51 -3.79 9.85
C ILE A 150 17.30 -2.45 10.55
N ALA A 151 17.70 -1.35 9.92
CA ALA A 151 17.50 -0.02 10.45
C ALA A 151 16.02 0.38 10.41
N MET A 152 15.56 1.16 11.41
CA MET A 152 14.16 1.60 11.53
C MET A 152 13.67 2.40 10.31
N LYS A 153 14.57 3.07 9.60
CA LYS A 153 14.25 3.82 8.35
C LYS A 153 13.57 2.98 7.28
N TRP A 154 13.86 1.69 7.20
CA TRP A 154 13.23 0.79 6.22
C TRP A 154 11.75 0.51 6.51
N LEU A 155 11.33 0.66 7.78
CA LEU A 155 9.92 0.57 8.14
C LEU A 155 9.10 1.72 7.53
N PHE A 156 9.69 2.92 7.45
CA PHE A 156 9.00 4.12 6.99
C PHE A 156 9.28 4.47 5.52
N PHE A 157 10.23 3.81 4.88
CA PHE A 157 10.57 4.02 3.47
C PHE A 157 9.35 3.93 2.52
N PRO A 158 8.40 2.98 2.70
CA PRO A 158 7.22 2.89 1.83
C PRO A 158 6.34 4.14 1.87
N TYR A 159 6.41 4.94 2.93
CA TYR A 159 5.69 6.21 3.01
C TYR A 159 6.21 7.23 1.98
N ILE A 160 7.53 7.34 1.81
CA ILE A 160 8.11 8.21 0.75
C ILE A 160 7.69 7.69 -0.63
N MET A 161 7.69 6.38 -0.82
CA MET A 161 7.25 5.76 -2.08
C MET A 161 5.77 6.11 -2.38
N LEU A 162 4.89 6.05 -1.36
CA LEU A 162 3.50 6.49 -1.51
C LEU A 162 3.39 7.97 -1.88
N MET A 163 4.13 8.86 -1.21
CA MET A 163 4.12 10.30 -1.50
C MET A 163 4.50 10.56 -2.96
N LEU A 164 5.55 9.92 -3.46
CA LEU A 164 5.98 10.05 -4.86
C LEU A 164 4.92 9.50 -5.83
N ALA A 165 4.32 8.34 -5.52
CA ALA A 165 3.26 7.76 -6.35
C ALA A 165 2.03 8.68 -6.43
N VAL A 166 1.63 9.29 -5.31
CA VAL A 166 0.53 10.26 -5.26
C VAL A 166 0.87 11.51 -6.09
N MET A 167 2.09 12.06 -5.96
CA MET A 167 2.52 13.22 -6.76
C MET A 167 2.46 12.93 -8.26
N VAL A 168 2.94 11.76 -8.69
CA VAL A 168 2.90 11.35 -10.11
C VAL A 168 1.45 11.20 -10.58
N ARG A 169 0.57 10.58 -9.76
CA ARG A 169 -0.84 10.38 -10.08
C ARG A 169 -1.58 11.72 -10.25
N TYR A 170 -1.43 12.64 -9.30
CA TYR A 170 -2.05 13.96 -9.39
C TYR A 170 -1.44 14.83 -10.50
N GLY A 171 -0.15 14.72 -10.76
CA GLY A 171 0.51 15.36 -11.90
C GLY A 171 -0.07 14.89 -13.24
N TRP A 172 -0.28 13.57 -13.38
CA TRP A 172 -0.89 12.98 -14.56
C TRP A 172 -2.36 13.41 -14.71
N ALA A 173 -3.13 13.42 -13.61
CA ALA A 173 -4.51 13.88 -13.59
C ALA A 173 -4.61 15.36 -13.99
N LEU A 174 -3.74 16.22 -13.47
CA LEU A 174 -3.65 17.63 -13.83
C LEU A 174 -3.39 17.81 -15.33
N PHE A 175 -2.39 17.11 -15.86
CA PHE A 175 -2.04 17.17 -17.28
C PHE A 175 -3.23 16.76 -18.18
N ASN A 176 -3.90 15.66 -17.83
CA ASN A 176 -5.07 15.19 -18.57
C ASN A 176 -6.26 16.15 -18.48
N THR A 177 -6.52 16.74 -17.32
CA THR A 177 -7.62 17.69 -17.12
C THR A 177 -7.40 18.98 -17.91
N ILE A 178 -6.16 19.44 -18.03
CA ILE A 178 -5.81 20.62 -18.85
C ILE A 178 -6.03 20.30 -20.34
N LYS A 179 -5.57 19.12 -20.80
CA LYS A 179 -5.57 18.75 -22.23
C LYS A 179 -6.96 18.31 -22.72
N SER A 180 -7.70 17.53 -21.96
CA SER A 180 -8.91 16.84 -22.41
C SER A 180 -10.20 17.37 -21.75
N GLY A 181 -10.10 18.32 -20.84
CA GLY A 181 -11.23 18.78 -20.04
C GLY A 181 -11.54 17.86 -18.83
N PRO A 182 -12.61 18.18 -18.06
CA PRO A 182 -12.98 17.40 -16.91
C PRO A 182 -13.31 15.95 -17.31
N LEU A 183 -13.00 15.00 -16.42
CA LEU A 183 -13.41 13.61 -16.59
C LEU A 183 -14.94 13.58 -16.76
N LYS A 184 -15.40 13.01 -17.87
CA LYS A 184 -16.83 12.82 -18.12
C LYS A 184 -17.39 11.91 -17.01
N ASP A 185 -18.48 12.37 -16.41
CA ASP A 185 -19.17 11.61 -15.36
C ASP A 185 -19.52 10.19 -15.84
N ALA A 186 -19.49 9.23 -14.93
CA ALA A 186 -19.89 7.86 -15.23
C ALA A 186 -21.35 7.80 -15.73
N HIS A 187 -22.21 8.71 -15.27
CA HIS A 187 -23.57 8.89 -15.75
C HIS A 187 -23.63 9.40 -17.19
N GLU A 188 -22.82 10.38 -17.57
CA GLU A 188 -22.77 10.92 -18.95
C GLU A 188 -22.25 9.85 -19.93
N LYS A 189 -21.31 8.99 -19.50
CA LYS A 189 -20.90 7.83 -20.31
C LYS A 189 -22.02 6.80 -20.45
N LEU A 190 -22.74 6.52 -19.36
CA LEU A 190 -23.86 5.58 -19.38
C LEU A 190 -25.00 6.09 -20.30
N ASP A 191 -25.34 7.38 -20.24
CA ASP A 191 -26.34 8.00 -21.07
C ASP A 191 -25.93 8.03 -22.55
N GLN A 192 -24.64 8.24 -22.85
CA GLN A 192 -24.11 8.13 -24.21
C GLN A 192 -24.19 6.70 -24.74
N ASP A 193 -23.80 5.69 -23.91
CA ASP A 193 -23.87 4.28 -24.29
C ASP A 193 -25.32 3.78 -24.47
N LEU A 194 -26.26 4.30 -23.66
CA LEU A 194 -27.66 3.97 -23.77
C LEU A 194 -28.32 4.71 -24.96
N GLY A 195 -27.95 5.96 -25.20
CA GLY A 195 -28.42 6.75 -26.33
C GLY A 195 -27.96 6.20 -27.70
N THR A 196 -26.71 5.70 -27.76
CA THR A 196 -26.17 5.08 -28.98
C THR A 196 -26.86 3.74 -29.28
N LYS A 197 -27.19 2.96 -28.26
CA LYS A 197 -27.95 1.70 -28.43
C LYS A 197 -29.43 1.90 -28.78
N ALA A 198 -30.00 3.04 -28.45
CA ALA A 198 -31.38 3.37 -28.80
C ALA A 198 -31.53 3.93 -30.24
N GLY A 199 -30.47 4.50 -30.82
CA GLY A 199 -30.42 5.01 -32.18
C GLY A 199 -30.14 3.95 -33.25
N ASP A 200 -29.76 2.73 -32.87
CA ASP A 200 -29.43 1.58 -33.76
C ASP A 200 -30.62 0.57 -33.88
N ARG A 201 -31.82 0.96 -33.48
CA ARG A 201 -33.06 0.17 -33.63
C ARG A 201 -34.09 0.94 -34.52
#